data_8596e83e66693e6355c344ffabc729b5
#
_entry.id   8596e83e66693e6355c344ffabc729b5
#
_cell.length_a   1.000
_cell.length_b   1.000
_cell.length_c   1.000
_cell.angle_alpha   90.00
_cell.angle_beta   90.00
_cell.angle_gamma   90.00
#
_symmetry.space_group_name_H-M   'P 1'
#
loop_
_entity.id
_entity.type
_entity.pdbx_description
1 polymer ?
#
loop_
_entity_poly.entity_id
_entity_poly.type
_entity_poly.pdbx_seq_one_letter_code
_entity_poly.pdbx_strand_id
1 'polypeptide(L)'
;ASAEEVVVNSNGTLKNVFVYVKQGLEGQKFDSPTQSVVFDQKGCRYHPHVFGIRVNQPFEILNSDGTLHNVHALSKASKEFNLGMPIQGMKLTRKFDKPEIMVKFKCDVHPWMNTYAGVLPHSYYSVTTAEGKYEIKDLPAGNYVIETWHEKYGTQTQEVSVEEAGEQTLDFTYAP
;
A
#
# COMPACT_ATOMS: atom_id res chain seq x y z
N ALA A 1 4.85 -21.14 4.85
CA ALA A 1 4.25 -19.83 5.12
C ALA A 1 2.76 -19.86 4.79
N SER A 2 2.00 -18.95 5.34
CA SER A 2 0.56 -18.83 5.12
C SER A 2 0.23 -17.43 4.56
N ALA A 3 -0.93 -17.33 3.89
CA ALA A 3 -1.43 -16.04 3.42
C ALA A 3 -1.72 -15.09 4.60
N GLU A 4 -1.57 -13.80 4.37
CA GLU A 4 -1.82 -12.73 5.34
C GLU A 4 -3.13 -11.98 5.04
N GLU A 5 -4.13 -12.68 4.53
CA GLU A 5 -5.41 -12.09 4.07
C GLU A 5 -6.12 -11.29 5.16
N VAL A 6 -6.16 -11.81 6.38
CA VAL A 6 -6.73 -11.12 7.53
C VAL A 6 -5.78 -11.25 8.71
N VAL A 7 -5.32 -10.11 9.23
CA VAL A 7 -4.48 -10.07 10.43
C VAL A 7 -5.21 -9.25 11.50
N VAL A 8 -5.82 -9.96 12.44
CA VAL A 8 -6.44 -9.34 13.61
C VAL A 8 -5.40 -9.20 14.71
N ASN A 9 -5.18 -7.98 15.17
CA ASN A 9 -4.24 -7.68 16.23
C ASN A 9 -4.75 -8.16 17.60
N SER A 10 -3.85 -8.26 18.57
CA SER A 10 -4.20 -8.70 19.93
C SER A 10 -5.26 -7.81 20.62
N ASN A 11 -5.38 -6.55 20.21
CA ASN A 11 -6.39 -5.61 20.71
C ASN A 11 -7.70 -5.62 19.89
N GLY A 12 -7.88 -6.56 18.98
CA GLY A 12 -9.09 -6.70 18.16
C GLY A 12 -9.16 -5.80 16.93
N THR A 13 -8.09 -5.03 16.64
CA THR A 13 -8.02 -4.16 15.47
C THR A 13 -7.45 -4.88 14.24
N LEU A 14 -7.61 -4.28 13.06
CA LEU A 14 -7.07 -4.82 11.82
C LEU A 14 -5.75 -4.16 11.42
N LYS A 15 -4.76 -5.00 11.13
CA LYS A 15 -3.53 -4.62 10.43
C LYS A 15 -3.77 -4.64 8.91
N ASN A 16 -2.91 -3.93 8.18
CA ASN A 16 -2.90 -3.93 6.71
C ASN A 16 -4.16 -3.35 6.06
N VAL A 17 -4.80 -2.39 6.69
CA VAL A 17 -5.81 -1.55 6.06
C VAL A 17 -5.14 -0.33 5.45
N PHE A 18 -5.35 -0.11 4.16
CA PHE A 18 -4.84 1.06 3.46
C PHE A 18 -5.81 2.22 3.63
N VAL A 19 -5.33 3.35 4.14
CA VAL A 19 -6.14 4.55 4.42
C VAL A 19 -5.59 5.71 3.59
N TYR A 20 -6.43 6.40 2.83
CA TYR A 20 -5.97 7.47 1.95
C TYR A 20 -7.04 8.54 1.71
N VAL A 21 -6.57 9.72 1.33
CA VAL A 21 -7.45 10.81 0.90
C VAL A 21 -7.92 10.50 -0.52
N LYS A 22 -9.22 10.22 -0.65
CA LYS A 22 -9.86 9.91 -1.93
C LYS A 22 -10.29 11.15 -2.68
N GLN A 23 -10.85 12.15 -1.99
CA GLN A 23 -11.33 13.41 -2.56
C GLN A 23 -10.93 14.60 -1.68
N GLY A 24 -10.77 15.74 -2.29
CA GLY A 24 -10.44 17.00 -1.65
C GLY A 24 -9.11 17.63 -2.11
N LEU A 25 -8.32 16.87 -2.88
CA LEU A 25 -7.01 17.31 -3.38
C LEU A 25 -6.99 17.51 -4.90
N GLU A 26 -8.16 17.51 -5.54
CA GLU A 26 -8.27 17.62 -6.99
C GLU A 26 -7.65 18.93 -7.50
N GLY A 27 -6.96 18.85 -8.63
CA GLY A 27 -6.28 19.99 -9.24
C GLY A 27 -4.96 20.39 -8.60
N GLN A 28 -4.61 19.79 -7.46
CA GLN A 28 -3.30 20.01 -6.82
C GLN A 28 -2.25 19.07 -7.41
N LYS A 29 -1.04 19.57 -7.58
CA LYS A 29 0.09 18.80 -8.06
C LYS A 29 1.12 18.67 -6.95
N PHE A 30 1.66 17.45 -6.81
CA PHE A 30 2.68 17.14 -5.81
C PHE A 30 3.87 16.47 -6.50
N ASP A 31 5.08 16.91 -6.16
CA ASP A 31 6.29 16.29 -6.70
C ASP A 31 6.45 14.86 -6.19
N SER A 32 6.91 13.97 -7.07
CA SER A 32 7.18 12.59 -6.70
C SER A 32 8.46 12.50 -5.88
N PRO A 33 8.47 11.73 -4.78
CA PRO A 33 9.69 11.48 -4.02
C PRO A 33 10.76 10.79 -4.87
N THR A 34 12.02 11.12 -4.60
CA THR A 34 13.18 10.46 -5.23
C THR A 34 13.66 9.24 -4.43
N GLN A 35 13.30 9.18 -3.15
CA GLN A 35 13.62 8.03 -2.29
C GLN A 35 12.81 6.82 -2.72
N SER A 36 13.49 5.67 -2.83
CA SER A 36 12.83 4.41 -3.20
C SER A 36 11.95 3.87 -2.08
N VAL A 37 10.81 3.27 -2.48
CA VAL A 37 10.09 2.34 -1.63
C VAL A 37 10.73 0.97 -1.81
N VAL A 38 11.12 0.33 -0.71
CA VAL A 38 11.78 -0.98 -0.73
C VAL A 38 10.77 -2.08 -0.46
N PHE A 39 10.80 -3.09 -1.31
CA PHE A 39 9.94 -4.26 -1.28
C PHE A 39 10.80 -5.50 -1.30
N ASP A 40 10.70 -6.35 -0.28
CA ASP A 40 11.57 -7.50 -0.12
C ASP A 40 10.79 -8.82 -0.12
N GLN A 41 11.43 -9.83 -0.68
CA GLN A 41 10.97 -11.21 -0.67
C GLN A 41 11.83 -11.99 0.32
N LYS A 42 11.28 -12.28 1.49
CA LYS A 42 11.99 -12.93 2.58
C LYS A 42 11.10 -13.90 3.35
N GLY A 43 11.60 -15.10 3.60
CA GLY A 43 10.85 -16.16 4.26
C GLY A 43 9.66 -16.64 3.42
N CYS A 44 9.78 -16.64 2.10
CA CYS A 44 8.70 -16.94 1.16
C CYS A 44 7.48 -16.06 1.39
N ARG A 45 7.69 -14.79 1.66
CA ARG A 45 6.66 -13.74 1.80
C ARG A 45 7.14 -12.44 1.18
N TYR A 46 6.19 -11.63 0.76
CA TYR A 46 6.43 -10.24 0.39
C TYR A 46 6.35 -9.34 1.61
N HIS A 47 7.29 -8.42 1.74
CA HIS A 47 7.32 -7.41 2.82
C HIS A 47 7.50 -6.02 2.19
N PRO A 48 6.63 -5.07 2.50
CA PRO A 48 5.40 -5.15 3.31
C PRO A 48 4.25 -5.83 2.56
N HIS A 49 3.23 -6.30 3.30
CA HIS A 49 2.05 -6.94 2.71
C HIS A 49 1.10 -5.94 2.03
N VAL A 50 0.96 -4.75 2.60
CA VAL A 50 0.21 -3.62 2.04
C VAL A 50 1.07 -2.36 2.18
N PHE A 51 1.17 -1.58 1.13
CA PHE A 51 1.94 -0.33 1.16
C PHE A 51 1.40 0.71 0.17
N GLY A 52 1.81 1.97 0.38
CA GLY A 52 1.57 3.05 -0.55
C GLY A 52 2.84 3.44 -1.28
N ILE A 53 2.68 3.88 -2.52
CA ILE A 53 3.76 4.42 -3.34
C ILE A 53 3.21 5.58 -4.17
N ARG A 54 4.07 6.56 -4.45
CA ARG A 54 3.72 7.69 -5.29
C ARG A 54 3.90 7.34 -6.77
N VAL A 55 3.07 7.95 -7.60
CA VAL A 55 3.27 7.92 -9.06
C VAL A 55 4.70 8.34 -9.38
N ASN A 56 5.40 7.57 -10.22
CA ASN A 56 6.79 7.76 -10.62
C ASN A 56 7.85 7.70 -9.50
N GLN A 57 7.47 7.32 -8.29
CA GLN A 57 8.43 7.05 -7.22
C GLN A 57 9.19 5.75 -7.54
N PRO A 58 10.51 5.69 -7.33
CA PRO A 58 11.26 4.45 -7.51
C PRO A 58 10.77 3.34 -6.58
N PHE A 59 10.54 2.16 -7.14
CA PHE A 59 10.12 0.95 -6.44
C PHE A 59 11.27 -0.05 -6.55
N GLU A 60 11.96 -0.30 -5.44
CA GLU A 60 13.10 -1.21 -5.37
C GLU A 60 12.65 -2.58 -4.88
N ILE A 61 12.84 -3.58 -5.72
CA ILE A 61 12.42 -4.96 -5.47
C ILE A 61 13.66 -5.79 -5.17
N LEU A 62 13.68 -6.42 -3.99
CA LEU A 62 14.79 -7.21 -3.48
C LEU A 62 14.37 -8.66 -3.26
N ASN A 63 15.25 -9.62 -3.56
CA ASN A 63 15.08 -11.01 -3.14
C ASN A 63 16.13 -11.36 -2.07
N SER A 64 15.71 -11.49 -0.82
CA SER A 64 16.57 -11.88 0.31
C SER A 64 16.59 -13.39 0.56
N ASP A 65 15.80 -14.17 -0.19
CA ASP A 65 15.78 -15.63 -0.10
C ASP A 65 16.72 -16.29 -1.12
N GLY A 66 17.22 -17.47 -0.77
CA GLY A 66 18.02 -18.29 -1.65
C GLY A 66 17.21 -19.17 -2.61
N THR A 67 15.94 -18.86 -2.83
CA THR A 67 15.03 -19.61 -3.71
C THR A 67 14.44 -18.71 -4.79
N LEU A 68 13.95 -19.33 -5.86
CA LEU A 68 13.26 -18.60 -6.93
C LEU A 68 11.94 -18.00 -6.41
N HIS A 69 11.81 -16.72 -6.60
CA HIS A 69 10.55 -15.99 -6.53
C HIS A 69 10.31 -15.25 -7.84
N ASN A 70 9.08 -14.84 -8.07
CA ASN A 70 8.77 -13.85 -9.07
C ASN A 70 7.87 -12.76 -8.48
N VAL A 71 7.91 -11.59 -9.07
CA VAL A 71 7.06 -10.46 -8.71
C VAL A 71 6.22 -10.11 -9.93
N HIS A 72 4.98 -10.58 -9.91
CA HIS A 72 4.01 -10.30 -10.94
C HIS A 72 3.07 -9.20 -10.48
N ALA A 73 3.30 -8.00 -10.98
CA ALA A 73 2.45 -6.83 -10.71
C ALA A 73 1.29 -6.81 -11.70
N LEU A 74 0.09 -7.06 -11.19
CA LEU A 74 -1.15 -7.08 -11.97
C LEU A 74 -1.75 -5.67 -12.09
N SER A 75 -0.96 -4.71 -12.54
CA SER A 75 -1.42 -3.34 -12.74
C SER A 75 -2.36 -3.26 -13.94
N LYS A 76 -3.43 -2.47 -13.79
CA LYS A 76 -4.40 -2.18 -14.86
C LYS A 76 -4.19 -0.79 -15.45
N ALA A 77 -3.73 0.15 -14.64
CA ALA A 77 -3.51 1.54 -15.05
C ALA A 77 -2.12 1.75 -15.64
N SER A 78 -1.08 1.18 -15.03
CA SER A 78 0.30 1.19 -15.50
C SER A 78 0.64 -0.11 -16.23
N LYS A 79 1.82 -0.16 -16.84
CA LYS A 79 2.29 -1.37 -17.50
C LYS A 79 2.46 -2.52 -16.51
N GLU A 80 1.81 -3.63 -16.80
CA GLU A 80 2.00 -4.89 -16.07
C GLU A 80 3.43 -5.40 -16.25
N PHE A 81 4.01 -5.99 -15.20
CA PHE A 81 5.32 -6.63 -15.28
C PHE A 81 5.34 -7.93 -14.46
N ASN A 82 6.21 -8.84 -14.89
CA ASN A 82 6.48 -10.10 -14.20
C ASN A 82 7.98 -10.34 -14.19
N LEU A 83 8.59 -10.30 -13.01
CA LEU A 83 10.04 -10.35 -12.82
C LEU A 83 10.43 -11.63 -12.11
N GLY A 84 11.16 -12.51 -12.80
CA GLY A 84 11.81 -13.67 -12.18
C GLY A 84 13.02 -13.23 -11.38
N MET A 85 13.11 -13.68 -10.12
CA MET A 85 14.20 -13.32 -9.21
C MET A 85 14.80 -14.58 -8.57
N PRO A 86 15.68 -15.31 -9.30
CA PRO A 86 16.21 -16.60 -8.83
C PRO A 86 17.39 -16.49 -7.88
N ILE A 87 17.99 -15.31 -7.73
CA ILE A 87 19.27 -15.15 -7.04
C ILE A 87 19.08 -14.34 -5.77
N GLN A 88 19.59 -14.85 -4.65
CA GLN A 88 19.64 -14.13 -3.38
C GLN A 88 20.45 -12.82 -3.52
N GLY A 89 19.88 -11.72 -3.02
CA GLY A 89 20.47 -10.39 -3.14
C GLY A 89 20.17 -9.68 -4.44
N MET A 90 19.46 -10.31 -5.36
CA MET A 90 19.04 -9.69 -6.63
C MET A 90 18.13 -8.50 -6.36
N LYS A 91 18.37 -7.40 -7.07
CA LYS A 91 17.65 -6.14 -6.91
C LYS A 91 17.23 -5.61 -8.28
N LEU A 92 15.98 -5.22 -8.41
CA LEU A 92 15.42 -4.61 -9.60
C LEU A 92 14.63 -3.36 -9.21
N THR A 93 14.55 -2.39 -10.13
CA THR A 93 13.79 -1.15 -9.89
C THR A 93 12.72 -0.97 -10.95
N ARG A 94 11.53 -0.53 -10.52
CA ARG A 94 10.39 -0.21 -11.38
C ARG A 94 9.71 1.07 -10.93
N LYS A 95 8.77 1.56 -11.73
CA LYS A 95 7.92 2.72 -11.43
C LYS A 95 6.51 2.44 -11.93
N PHE A 96 5.52 3.04 -11.25
CA PHE A 96 4.16 3.12 -11.74
C PHE A 96 3.89 4.54 -12.21
N ASP A 97 3.45 4.71 -13.45
CA ASP A 97 3.25 6.02 -14.08
C ASP A 97 1.83 6.58 -13.93
N LYS A 98 0.92 5.80 -13.40
CA LYS A 98 -0.49 6.18 -13.19
C LYS A 98 -1.02 5.75 -11.83
N PRO A 99 -1.94 6.53 -11.23
CA PRO A 99 -2.58 6.14 -9.97
C PRO A 99 -3.43 4.87 -10.13
N GLU A 100 -3.42 4.04 -9.11
CA GLU A 100 -4.28 2.85 -9.04
C GLU A 100 -4.49 2.41 -7.61
N ILE A 101 -5.73 2.11 -7.23
CA ILE A 101 -6.12 1.51 -5.96
C ILE A 101 -6.79 0.17 -6.25
N MET A 102 -6.26 -0.95 -5.95
CA MET A 102 -4.92 -1.32 -5.45
C MET A 102 -4.26 -2.22 -6.49
N VAL A 103 -2.96 -2.09 -6.70
CA VAL A 103 -2.21 -3.02 -7.55
C VAL A 103 -1.93 -4.28 -6.74
N LYS A 104 -2.36 -5.44 -7.26
CA LYS A 104 -2.03 -6.74 -6.68
C LYS A 104 -0.71 -7.25 -7.23
N PHE A 105 0.13 -7.78 -6.34
CA PHE A 105 1.33 -8.51 -6.68
C PHE A 105 1.17 -9.96 -6.26
N LYS A 106 1.68 -10.87 -7.07
CA LYS A 106 1.69 -12.30 -6.75
C LYS A 106 3.01 -12.95 -7.14
N CYS A 107 3.32 -14.07 -6.47
CA CYS A 107 4.35 -15.01 -6.88
C CYS A 107 3.69 -16.22 -7.52
N ASP A 108 4.15 -16.63 -8.69
CA ASP A 108 3.59 -17.80 -9.38
C ASP A 108 4.16 -19.12 -8.84
N VAL A 109 5.26 -19.05 -8.07
CA VAL A 109 5.89 -20.21 -7.41
C VAL A 109 5.25 -20.53 -6.06
N HIS A 110 4.88 -19.48 -5.29
CA HIS A 110 4.32 -19.62 -3.95
C HIS A 110 2.95 -18.93 -3.89
N PRO A 111 1.84 -19.69 -3.97
CA PRO A 111 0.49 -19.12 -4.11
C PRO A 111 0.04 -18.20 -2.96
N TRP A 112 0.64 -18.35 -1.78
CA TRP A 112 0.32 -17.52 -0.61
C TRP A 112 1.06 -16.16 -0.61
N MET A 113 2.04 -15.96 -1.49
CA MET A 113 2.78 -14.71 -1.59
C MET A 113 1.99 -13.69 -2.40
N ASN A 114 1.30 -12.81 -1.71
CA ASN A 114 0.57 -11.70 -2.29
C ASN A 114 0.90 -10.42 -1.55
N THR A 115 0.80 -9.29 -2.23
CA THR A 115 0.86 -7.95 -1.64
C THR A 115 0.04 -6.99 -2.48
N TYR A 116 -0.26 -5.82 -1.91
CA TYR A 116 -1.09 -4.81 -2.53
C TYR A 116 -0.46 -3.42 -2.35
N ALA A 117 -0.41 -2.65 -3.43
CA ALA A 117 0.14 -1.30 -3.40
C ALA A 117 -0.89 -0.28 -3.87
N GLY A 118 -1.13 0.74 -3.05
CA GLY A 118 -1.85 1.93 -3.46
C GLY A 118 -0.91 2.91 -4.15
N VAL A 119 -1.14 3.17 -5.42
CA VAL A 119 -0.35 4.13 -6.21
C VAL A 119 -1.10 5.45 -6.26
N LEU A 120 -0.55 6.49 -5.66
CA LEU A 120 -1.23 7.77 -5.48
C LEU A 120 -0.43 8.96 -6.00
N PRO A 121 -1.13 10.01 -6.47
CA PRO A 121 -0.48 11.25 -6.90
C PRO A 121 -0.12 12.19 -5.74
N HIS A 122 -0.40 11.78 -4.50
CA HIS A 122 -0.14 12.55 -3.28
C HIS A 122 0.38 11.64 -2.15
N SER A 123 0.88 12.22 -1.07
CA SER A 123 1.46 11.50 0.07
C SER A 123 0.49 11.30 1.24
N TYR A 124 -0.80 11.62 1.09
CA TYR A 124 -1.78 11.56 2.17
C TYR A 124 -2.41 10.18 2.27
N TYR A 125 -1.63 9.22 2.71
CA TYR A 125 -2.02 7.85 2.95
C TYR A 125 -1.26 7.24 4.12
N SER A 126 -1.76 6.14 4.63
CA SER A 126 -1.17 5.36 5.72
C SER A 126 -1.65 3.92 5.66
N VAL A 127 -0.97 3.02 6.34
CA VAL A 127 -1.39 1.62 6.50
C VAL A 127 -1.51 1.34 8.00
N THR A 128 -2.58 0.67 8.40
CA THR A 128 -2.78 0.36 9.83
C THR A 128 -1.71 -0.58 10.36
N THR A 129 -1.25 -0.27 11.56
CA THR A 129 -0.17 -0.96 12.27
C THR A 129 -0.67 -2.19 13.05
N ALA A 130 0.24 -2.83 13.79
CA ALA A 130 -0.07 -3.91 14.73
C ALA A 130 -0.95 -3.45 15.92
N GLU A 131 -1.18 -2.17 16.08
CA GLU A 131 -2.12 -1.58 17.04
C GLU A 131 -3.41 -1.09 16.36
N GLY A 132 -3.53 -1.28 15.05
CA GLY A 132 -4.68 -0.84 14.26
C GLY A 132 -4.75 0.66 14.03
N LYS A 133 -3.63 1.35 14.17
CA LYS A 133 -3.53 2.80 14.05
C LYS A 133 -3.00 3.23 12.68
N TYR A 134 -3.49 4.37 12.22
CA TYR A 134 -2.98 5.06 11.05
C TYR A 134 -2.84 6.55 11.35
N GLU A 135 -2.01 7.24 10.57
CA GLU A 135 -1.82 8.68 10.70
C GLU A 135 -1.56 9.29 9.32
N ILE A 136 -2.35 10.31 8.97
CA ILE A 136 -2.14 11.13 7.77
C ILE A 136 -1.76 12.52 8.26
N LYS A 137 -0.49 12.89 8.04
CA LYS A 137 0.09 14.15 8.55
C LYS A 137 -0.02 15.27 7.52
N ASP A 138 -0.03 16.49 8.06
CA ASP A 138 0.13 17.74 7.30
C ASP A 138 -0.93 17.94 6.21
N LEU A 139 -2.12 17.37 6.42
CA LEU A 139 -3.23 17.58 5.50
C LEU A 139 -3.73 19.03 5.64
N PRO A 140 -3.72 19.83 4.55
CA PRO A 140 -4.19 21.21 4.61
C PRO A 140 -5.64 21.33 5.07
N ALA A 141 -6.02 22.50 5.60
CA ALA A 141 -7.41 22.78 5.92
C ALA A 141 -8.30 22.57 4.70
N GLY A 142 -9.44 21.93 4.87
CA GLY A 142 -10.35 21.63 3.79
C GLY A 142 -11.32 20.50 4.12
N ASN A 143 -12.14 20.17 3.14
CA ASN A 143 -13.09 19.07 3.23
C ASN A 143 -12.60 17.90 2.39
N TYR A 144 -12.56 16.72 3.00
CA TYR A 144 -12.00 15.53 2.39
C TYR A 144 -12.94 14.34 2.51
N VAL A 145 -12.77 13.40 1.58
CA VAL A 145 -13.29 12.03 1.72
C VAL A 145 -12.10 11.13 1.96
N ILE A 146 -12.12 10.42 3.08
CA ILE A 146 -11.12 9.41 3.45
C ILE A 146 -11.69 8.04 3.11
N GLU A 147 -10.93 7.24 2.36
CA GLU A 147 -11.30 5.86 2.05
C GLU A 147 -10.34 4.90 2.72
N THR A 148 -10.88 3.82 3.28
CA THR A 148 -10.11 2.66 3.72
C THR A 148 -10.32 1.50 2.76
N TRP A 149 -9.30 0.68 2.59
CA TRP A 149 -9.32 -0.52 1.76
C TRP A 149 -8.71 -1.70 2.51
N HIS A 150 -9.42 -2.82 2.51
CA HIS A 150 -8.93 -4.10 3.02
C HIS A 150 -9.14 -5.17 1.96
N GLU A 151 -8.16 -6.06 1.77
CA GLU A 151 -8.17 -7.05 0.69
C GLU A 151 -9.36 -8.02 0.72
N LYS A 152 -9.90 -8.31 1.91
CA LYS A 152 -11.05 -9.17 2.09
C LYS A 152 -12.35 -8.40 2.28
N TYR A 153 -12.33 -7.35 3.10
CA TYR A 153 -13.54 -6.65 3.54
C TYR A 153 -13.92 -5.44 2.67
N GLY A 154 -13.08 -5.10 1.69
CA GLY A 154 -13.38 -4.03 0.75
C GLY A 154 -13.15 -2.62 1.31
N THR A 155 -13.92 -1.67 0.78
CA THR A 155 -13.74 -0.25 1.05
C THR A 155 -14.82 0.33 1.94
N GLN A 156 -14.42 1.36 2.72
CA GLN A 156 -15.33 2.23 3.47
C GLN A 156 -14.88 3.67 3.28
N THR A 157 -15.82 4.61 3.32
CA THR A 157 -15.52 6.04 3.19
C THR A 157 -16.14 6.83 4.33
N GLN A 158 -15.46 7.89 4.74
CA GLN A 158 -15.99 8.92 5.64
C GLN A 158 -15.59 10.30 5.16
N GLU A 159 -16.47 11.27 5.35
CA GLU A 159 -16.18 12.68 5.12
C GLU A 159 -15.56 13.30 6.37
N VAL A 160 -14.62 14.22 6.18
CA VAL A 160 -14.00 14.95 7.27
C VAL A 160 -13.67 16.37 6.86
N SER A 161 -13.89 17.31 7.79
CA SER A 161 -13.42 18.68 7.67
C SER A 161 -12.19 18.87 8.55
N VAL A 162 -11.09 19.31 7.95
CA VAL A 162 -9.83 19.61 8.64
C VAL A 162 -9.68 21.12 8.72
N GLU A 163 -9.51 21.62 9.93
CA GLU A 163 -9.22 23.03 10.20
C GLU A 163 -7.71 23.27 10.25
N GLU A 164 -7.29 24.51 10.06
CA GLU A 164 -5.89 24.89 10.15
C GLU A 164 -5.33 24.54 11.53
N ALA A 165 -4.18 23.85 11.57
CA ALA A 165 -3.54 23.33 12.78
C ALA A 165 -4.44 22.42 13.64
N GLY A 166 -5.54 21.89 13.04
CA GLY A 166 -6.47 20.99 13.70
C GLY A 166 -6.03 19.54 13.68
N GLU A 167 -6.55 18.75 14.59
CA GLU A 167 -6.41 17.30 14.61
C GLU A 167 -7.79 16.66 14.58
N GLN A 168 -7.95 15.63 13.74
CA GLN A 168 -9.20 14.87 13.62
C GLN A 168 -8.90 13.38 13.81
N THR A 169 -9.79 12.70 14.51
CA THR A 169 -9.73 11.25 14.64
C THR A 169 -10.91 10.63 13.90
N LEU A 170 -10.61 9.70 12.99
CA LEU A 170 -11.62 8.92 12.28
C LEU A 170 -11.39 7.43 12.55
N ASP A 171 -12.40 6.77 13.08
CA ASP A 171 -12.39 5.34 13.29
C ASP A 171 -13.25 4.65 12.23
N PHE A 172 -12.74 3.53 11.73
CA PHE A 172 -13.46 2.66 10.79
C PHE A 172 -13.63 1.29 11.42
N THR A 173 -14.82 0.70 11.22
CA THR A 173 -15.11 -0.62 11.77
C THR A 173 -15.45 -1.58 10.63
N TYR A 174 -14.76 -2.72 10.61
CA TYR A 174 -15.04 -3.82 9.71
C TYR A 174 -15.68 -4.96 10.49
N ALA A 175 -16.82 -5.46 10.00
CA ALA A 175 -17.47 -6.65 10.54
C ALA A 175 -16.94 -7.91 9.84
N PRO A 176 -16.76 -9.02 10.59
CA PRO A 176 -16.35 -10.30 9.99
C PRO A 176 -17.38 -10.88 9.03
#